data_7c167e23e2d4c7d1c869fde14240d55b
#
_entry.id   7c167e23e2d4c7d1c869fde14240d55b
#
_cell.length_a   1.000
_cell.length_b   1.000
_cell.length_c   1.000
_cell.angle_alpha   90.00
_cell.angle_beta   90.00
_cell.angle_gamma   90.00
#
_symmetry.space_group_name_H-M   'P 1'
#
loop_
_entity.id
_entity.type
_entity.pdbx_description
1 polymer ?
#
loop_
_entity_poly.entity_id
_entity_poly.type
_entity_poly.pdbx_seq_one_letter_code
_entity_poly.pdbx_strand_id
1 'polypeptide(L)'
;MFVSDILGHKGNRVVAVTPEETLASAIATLSARRIGAVLVLDSDKKLVGILSERDILHAVARRAADALGLRVAEVMTTPVVTCDPDDTVEHVMELMTNGRFRHLPVVRRASLLGVVSIGDVVKWRLDETRQEAEVLRQYIAT
;
A
#
# COMPACT_ATOMS: atom_id res chain seq x y z
N MET A 1 -2.72 -16.07 -10.07
CA MET A 1 -3.42 -14.86 -9.65
C MET A 1 -2.50 -13.65 -9.70
N PHE A 2 -2.97 -12.57 -10.28
CA PHE A 2 -2.20 -11.37 -10.56
C PHE A 2 -2.70 -10.20 -9.74
N VAL A 3 -1.84 -9.20 -9.57
CA VAL A 3 -2.19 -7.94 -8.89
C VAL A 3 -3.41 -7.28 -9.56
N SER A 4 -3.49 -7.35 -10.90
CA SER A 4 -4.65 -6.83 -11.65
C SER A 4 -5.98 -7.42 -11.20
N ASP A 5 -6.00 -8.68 -10.76
CA ASP A 5 -7.22 -9.31 -10.26
C ASP A 5 -7.68 -8.66 -8.95
N ILE A 6 -6.74 -8.33 -8.07
CA ILE A 6 -7.04 -7.61 -6.83
C ILE A 6 -7.63 -6.24 -7.14
N LEU A 7 -6.99 -5.48 -8.04
CA LEU A 7 -7.46 -4.14 -8.40
C LEU A 7 -8.84 -4.18 -9.08
N GLY A 8 -9.11 -5.23 -9.84
CA GLY A 8 -10.41 -5.41 -10.48
C GLY A 8 -11.57 -5.49 -9.49
N HIS A 9 -11.34 -6.07 -8.32
CA HIS A 9 -12.35 -6.18 -7.26
C HIS A 9 -12.34 -4.98 -6.31
N LYS A 10 -11.15 -4.56 -5.91
CA LYS A 10 -10.96 -3.49 -4.93
C LYS A 10 -11.24 -2.11 -5.53
N GLY A 11 -11.00 -1.95 -6.82
CA GLY A 11 -10.98 -0.66 -7.48
C GLY A 11 -9.60 -0.01 -7.41
N ASN A 12 -9.49 1.13 -8.05
CA ASN A 12 -8.23 1.86 -8.21
C ASN A 12 -8.19 3.16 -7.40
N ARG A 13 -8.98 3.25 -6.34
CA ARG A 13 -9.02 4.43 -5.50
C ARG A 13 -7.71 4.59 -4.76
N VAL A 14 -7.13 5.78 -4.84
CA VAL A 14 -5.85 6.12 -4.22
C VAL A 14 -6.04 7.33 -3.32
N VAL A 15 -5.55 7.22 -2.08
CA VAL A 15 -5.50 8.36 -1.16
C VAL A 15 -4.06 8.87 -1.17
N ALA A 16 -3.91 10.16 -1.46
CA ALA A 16 -2.61 10.77 -1.60
C ALA A 16 -2.54 12.10 -0.87
N VAL A 17 -1.32 12.47 -0.51
CA VAL A 17 -0.97 13.78 0.06
C VAL A 17 0.14 14.39 -0.79
N THR A 18 0.43 15.67 -0.57
CA THR A 18 1.51 16.35 -1.27
C THR A 18 2.78 16.37 -0.41
N PRO A 19 3.97 16.49 -1.03
CA PRO A 19 5.22 16.58 -0.27
C PRO A 19 5.29 17.81 0.65
N GLU A 20 4.58 18.87 0.30
CA GLU A 20 4.61 20.14 1.03
C GLU A 20 3.67 20.18 2.24
N GLU A 21 2.71 19.26 2.33
CA GLU A 21 1.82 19.18 3.49
C GLU A 21 2.62 18.93 4.77
N THR A 22 2.08 19.40 5.88
CA THR A 22 2.67 19.07 7.19
C THR A 22 2.33 17.64 7.58
N LEU A 23 3.15 17.07 8.45
CA LEU A 23 2.88 15.74 8.98
C LEU A 23 1.53 15.71 9.70
N ALA A 24 1.18 16.77 10.42
CA ALA A 24 -0.14 16.89 11.07
C ALA A 24 -1.29 16.75 10.07
N SER A 25 -1.19 17.40 8.91
CA SER A 25 -2.18 17.31 7.84
C SER A 25 -2.30 15.88 7.32
N ALA A 26 -1.18 15.22 7.07
CA ALA A 26 -1.15 13.83 6.60
C ALA A 26 -1.73 12.86 7.62
N ILE A 27 -1.42 13.06 8.89
CA ILE A 27 -1.98 12.25 9.99
C ILE A 27 -3.50 12.39 10.02
N ALA A 28 -4.02 13.60 9.86
CA ALA A 28 -5.47 13.83 9.80
C ALA A 28 -6.12 13.04 8.65
N THR A 29 -5.48 13.00 7.50
CA THR A 29 -5.95 12.22 6.34
C THR A 29 -5.97 10.73 6.65
N LEU A 30 -4.87 10.19 7.19
CA LEU A 30 -4.78 8.78 7.58
C LEU A 30 -5.87 8.40 8.58
N SER A 31 -6.07 9.22 9.59
CA SER A 31 -7.06 8.99 10.64
C SER A 31 -8.48 9.03 10.09
N ALA A 32 -8.80 10.05 9.29
CA ALA A 32 -10.13 10.22 8.70
C ALA A 32 -10.49 9.07 7.75
N ARG A 33 -9.50 8.58 7.01
CA ARG A 33 -9.70 7.48 6.04
C ARG A 33 -9.50 6.11 6.63
N ARG A 34 -9.03 6.01 7.87
CA ARG A 34 -8.76 4.75 8.57
C ARG A 34 -7.81 3.85 7.78
N ILE A 35 -6.72 4.44 7.30
CA ILE A 35 -5.70 3.74 6.51
C ILE A 35 -4.33 3.89 7.16
N GLY A 36 -3.43 2.94 6.88
CA GLY A 36 -2.10 2.89 7.49
C GLY A 36 -0.99 3.50 6.66
N ALA A 37 -1.30 3.92 5.43
CA ALA A 37 -0.32 4.55 4.55
C ALA A 37 -1.02 5.40 3.50
N VAL A 38 -0.35 6.46 3.05
CA VAL A 38 -0.80 7.30 1.94
C VAL A 38 0.32 7.44 0.93
N LEU A 39 -0.04 7.59 -0.32
CA LEU A 39 0.91 7.93 -1.36
C LEU A 39 1.24 9.41 -1.31
N VAL A 40 2.44 9.75 -1.74
CA VAL A 40 2.87 11.14 -1.86
C VAL A 40 3.06 11.43 -3.34
N LEU A 41 2.22 12.33 -3.86
CA LEU A 41 2.23 12.73 -5.26
C LEU A 41 2.64 14.19 -5.38
N ASP A 42 3.49 14.50 -6.36
CA ASP A 42 3.88 15.87 -6.64
C ASP A 42 2.79 16.64 -7.41
N SER A 43 3.08 17.88 -7.79
CA SER A 43 2.15 18.73 -8.53
C SER A 43 1.77 18.18 -9.90
N ASP A 44 2.62 17.33 -10.48
CA ASP A 44 2.36 16.64 -11.74
C ASP A 44 1.70 15.27 -11.53
N LYS A 45 1.27 14.99 -10.31
CA LYS A 45 0.66 13.72 -9.87
C LYS A 45 1.57 12.52 -10.05
N LYS A 46 2.89 12.74 -9.99
CA LYS A 46 3.87 11.66 -10.00
C LYS A 46 4.09 11.15 -8.60
N LEU A 47 4.24 9.83 -8.49
CA LEU A 47 4.54 9.17 -7.22
C LEU A 47 5.98 9.50 -6.80
N VAL A 48 6.15 10.23 -5.70
CA VAL A 48 7.46 10.63 -5.18
C VAL A 48 7.81 9.99 -3.86
N GLY A 49 6.83 9.42 -3.17
CA GLY A 49 7.08 8.78 -1.88
C GLY A 49 5.86 8.03 -1.38
N ILE A 50 6.03 7.37 -0.25
CA ILE A 50 4.96 6.76 0.52
C ILE A 50 5.16 7.12 1.98
N LEU A 51 4.07 7.45 2.66
CA LEU A 51 4.09 7.78 4.07
C LEU A 51 3.25 6.77 4.84
N SER A 52 3.91 6.01 5.72
CA SER A 52 3.27 4.98 6.54
C SER A 52 3.21 5.40 8.00
N GLU A 53 2.38 4.69 8.77
CA GLU A 53 2.34 4.84 10.24
C GLU A 53 3.71 4.66 10.86
N ARG A 54 4.53 3.75 10.34
CA ARG A 54 5.89 3.51 10.82
C ARG A 54 6.78 4.72 10.62
N ASP A 55 6.69 5.38 9.46
CA ASP A 55 7.44 6.60 9.20
C ASP A 55 7.08 7.70 10.20
N ILE A 56 5.79 7.82 10.49
CA ILE A 56 5.28 8.79 11.46
C ILE A 56 5.79 8.47 12.86
N LEU A 57 5.73 7.21 13.26
CA LEU A 57 6.24 6.78 14.56
C LEU A 57 7.71 7.11 14.73
N HIS A 58 8.53 6.85 13.70
CA HIS A 58 9.95 7.18 13.72
C HIS A 58 10.19 8.69 13.83
N ALA A 59 9.40 9.50 13.13
CA ALA A 59 9.51 10.95 13.18
C ALA A 59 9.18 11.47 14.60
N VAL A 60 8.10 10.97 15.18
CA VAL A 60 7.69 11.34 16.55
C VAL A 60 8.73 10.89 17.57
N ALA A 61 9.31 9.72 17.39
CA ALA A 61 10.37 9.23 18.28
C ALA A 61 11.61 10.13 18.29
N ARG A 62 11.93 10.75 17.14
CA ARG A 62 13.10 11.64 17.01
C ARG A 62 12.81 13.08 17.45
N ARG A 63 11.64 13.60 17.14
CA ARG A 63 11.33 15.04 17.23
C ARG A 63 10.21 15.36 18.22
N ALA A 64 9.56 14.34 18.78
CA ALA A 64 8.41 14.52 19.69
C ALA A 64 7.35 15.44 19.06
N ALA A 65 6.89 16.46 19.79
CA ALA A 65 5.83 17.36 19.29
C ALA A 65 6.23 18.14 18.04
N ASP A 66 7.52 18.41 17.84
CA ASP A 66 8.00 19.14 16.65
C ASP A 66 7.80 18.35 15.36
N ALA A 67 7.61 17.03 15.45
CA ALA A 67 7.37 16.19 14.30
C ALA A 67 6.13 16.62 13.50
N LEU A 68 5.11 17.13 14.17
CA LEU A 68 3.85 17.53 13.53
C LEU A 68 4.02 18.67 12.52
N GLY A 69 5.02 19.51 12.71
CA GLY A 69 5.32 20.62 11.80
C GLY A 69 6.27 20.26 10.67
N LEU A 70 6.83 19.06 10.65
CA LEU A 70 7.67 18.60 9.54
C LEU A 70 6.82 18.45 8.26
N ARG A 71 7.46 18.64 7.12
CA ARG A 71 6.80 18.37 5.85
C ARG A 71 6.82 16.89 5.55
N VAL A 72 5.81 16.44 4.84
CA VAL A 72 5.72 15.03 4.38
C VAL A 72 7.00 14.61 3.67
N ALA A 73 7.56 15.49 2.82
CA ALA A 73 8.80 15.21 2.09
C ALA A 73 9.98 14.85 2.99
N GLU A 74 10.01 15.37 4.23
CA GLU A 74 11.10 15.10 5.17
C GLU A 74 10.94 13.76 5.90
N VAL A 75 9.75 13.17 5.86
CA VAL A 75 9.40 11.97 6.65
C VAL A 75 9.12 10.77 5.76
N MET A 76 8.60 10.98 4.56
CA MET A 76 8.21 9.91 3.63
C MET A 76 9.37 8.97 3.29
N THR A 77 9.02 7.74 2.91
CA THR A 77 9.96 6.78 2.36
C THR A 77 10.09 7.00 0.85
N THR A 78 11.32 7.11 0.38
CA THR A 78 11.66 7.26 -1.04
C THR A 78 13.04 6.64 -1.28
N PRO A 79 13.33 5.99 -2.44
CA PRO A 79 12.38 5.69 -3.51
C PRO A 79 11.30 4.69 -3.06
N VAL A 80 10.19 4.68 -3.80
CA VAL A 80 9.05 3.80 -3.48
C VAL A 80 9.23 2.47 -4.20
N VAL A 81 9.07 1.37 -3.46
CA VAL A 81 8.98 0.05 -4.07
C VAL A 81 7.57 -0.10 -4.65
N THR A 82 7.49 -0.46 -5.91
CA THR A 82 6.23 -0.61 -6.63
C THR A 82 6.11 -2.02 -7.21
N CYS A 83 4.92 -2.37 -7.65
CA CYS A 83 4.69 -3.59 -8.40
C CYS A 83 3.96 -3.29 -9.71
N ASP A 84 3.95 -4.26 -10.60
CA ASP A 84 3.26 -4.19 -11.89
C ASP A 84 1.94 -4.94 -11.77
N PRO A 85 0.88 -4.54 -12.50
CA PRO A 85 -0.39 -5.27 -12.47
C PRO A 85 -0.27 -6.73 -12.94
N ASP A 86 0.75 -7.06 -13.71
CA ASP A 86 1.00 -8.43 -14.16
C ASP A 86 1.88 -9.24 -13.18
N ASP A 87 2.33 -8.63 -12.09
CA ASP A 87 3.02 -9.37 -11.04
C ASP A 87 2.05 -10.33 -10.35
N THR A 88 2.60 -11.46 -9.91
CA THR A 88 1.80 -12.45 -9.17
C THR A 88 1.61 -11.98 -7.72
N VAL A 89 0.52 -12.46 -7.11
CA VAL A 89 0.26 -12.20 -5.70
C VAL A 89 1.38 -12.75 -4.83
N GLU A 90 1.92 -13.93 -5.19
CA GLU A 90 3.06 -14.54 -4.49
C GLU A 90 4.30 -13.64 -4.52
N HIS A 91 4.59 -13.03 -5.66
CA HIS A 91 5.71 -12.10 -5.79
C HIS A 91 5.54 -10.88 -4.89
N VAL A 92 4.32 -10.33 -4.85
CA VAL A 92 4.00 -9.19 -3.97
C VAL A 92 4.16 -9.57 -2.49
N MET A 93 3.73 -10.79 -2.11
CA MET A 93 3.94 -11.29 -0.75
C MET A 93 5.42 -11.34 -0.38
N GLU A 94 6.27 -11.79 -1.30
CA GLU A 94 7.72 -11.81 -1.09
C GLU A 94 8.28 -10.40 -0.89
N LEU A 95 7.86 -9.45 -1.73
CA LEU A 95 8.29 -8.06 -1.60
C LEU A 95 7.89 -7.46 -0.25
N MET A 96 6.66 -7.71 0.18
CA MET A 96 6.17 -7.22 1.47
C MET A 96 6.92 -7.85 2.64
N THR A 97 7.16 -9.16 2.58
CA THR A 97 7.85 -9.90 3.63
C THR A 97 9.31 -9.44 3.76
N ASN A 98 10.02 -9.35 2.64
CA ASN A 98 11.44 -9.00 2.63
C ASN A 98 11.67 -7.53 2.95
N GLY A 99 10.80 -6.64 2.45
CA GLY A 99 10.90 -5.21 2.65
C GLY A 99 10.24 -4.70 3.93
N ARG A 100 9.47 -5.54 4.60
CA ARG A 100 8.72 -5.18 5.81
C ARG A 100 7.77 -4.00 5.62
N PHE A 101 7.15 -3.89 4.46
CA PHE A 101 6.12 -2.90 4.19
C PHE A 101 4.81 -3.60 3.86
N ARG A 102 3.69 -2.90 4.10
CA ARG A 102 2.34 -3.46 4.02
C ARG A 102 1.51 -2.88 2.87
N HIS A 103 2.07 -1.97 2.11
CA HIS A 103 1.39 -1.28 1.02
C HIS A 103 2.34 -1.17 -0.16
N LEU A 104 1.85 -1.50 -1.34
CA LEU A 104 2.62 -1.45 -2.58
C LEU A 104 1.83 -0.71 -3.64
N PRO A 105 2.33 0.43 -4.14
CA PRO A 105 1.71 1.07 -5.30
C PRO A 105 1.86 0.19 -6.53
N VAL A 106 0.81 0.14 -7.33
CA VAL A 106 0.78 -0.58 -8.60
C VAL A 106 0.98 0.42 -9.73
N VAL A 107 2.05 0.24 -10.49
CA VAL A 107 2.48 1.20 -11.51
C VAL A 107 2.76 0.47 -12.81
N ARG A 108 2.31 1.02 -13.92
CA ARG A 108 2.67 0.58 -15.27
C ARG A 108 3.03 1.78 -16.12
N ARG A 109 4.24 1.77 -16.71
CA ARG A 109 4.72 2.86 -17.59
C ARG A 109 4.58 4.24 -16.93
N ALA A 110 5.04 4.35 -15.70
CA ALA A 110 4.95 5.56 -14.88
C ALA A 110 3.53 6.00 -14.51
N SER A 111 2.49 5.22 -14.87
CA SER A 111 1.11 5.49 -14.48
C SER A 111 0.74 4.72 -13.22
N LEU A 112 0.27 5.45 -12.22
CA LEU A 112 -0.21 4.86 -10.98
C LEU A 112 -1.61 4.28 -11.21
N LEU A 113 -1.76 2.98 -10.96
CA LEU A 113 -3.03 2.26 -11.18
C LEU A 113 -3.80 2.01 -9.89
N GLY A 114 -3.13 2.00 -8.75
CA GLY A 114 -3.77 1.73 -7.47
C GLY A 114 -2.75 1.35 -6.42
N VAL A 115 -3.24 0.83 -5.30
CA VAL A 115 -2.41 0.37 -4.18
C VAL A 115 -2.91 -0.99 -3.71
N VAL A 116 -1.98 -1.90 -3.46
CA VAL A 116 -2.26 -3.22 -2.88
C VAL A 116 -1.76 -3.23 -1.44
N SER A 117 -2.61 -3.61 -0.50
CA SER A 117 -2.24 -3.75 0.91
C SER A 117 -2.00 -5.22 1.26
N ILE A 118 -1.33 -5.46 2.39
CA ILE A 118 -1.16 -6.82 2.89
C ILE A 118 -2.51 -7.47 3.20
N GLY A 119 -3.50 -6.69 3.63
CA GLY A 119 -4.86 -7.19 3.85
C GLY A 119 -5.50 -7.71 2.57
N ASP A 120 -5.30 -7.02 1.45
CA ASP A 120 -5.79 -7.47 0.14
C ASP A 120 -5.15 -8.80 -0.25
N VAL A 121 -3.84 -8.91 -0.07
CA VAL A 121 -3.06 -10.11 -0.43
C VAL A 121 -3.50 -11.32 0.42
N VAL A 122 -3.64 -11.11 1.72
CA VAL A 122 -4.08 -12.17 2.65
C VAL A 122 -5.49 -12.64 2.29
N LYS A 123 -6.40 -11.71 2.02
CA LYS A 123 -7.77 -12.04 1.63
C LYS A 123 -7.80 -12.92 0.39
N TRP A 124 -7.06 -12.54 -0.65
CA TRP A 124 -7.00 -13.30 -1.89
C TRP A 124 -6.39 -14.69 -1.68
N ARG A 125 -5.34 -14.79 -0.87
CA ARG A 125 -4.70 -16.07 -0.56
C ARG A 125 -5.65 -17.00 0.18
N LEU A 126 -6.42 -16.47 1.12
CA LEU A 126 -7.43 -17.24 1.84
C LEU A 126 -8.55 -17.72 0.91
N ASP A 127 -9.02 -16.86 0.01
CA ASP A 127 -10.07 -17.21 -0.95
C ASP A 127 -9.60 -18.32 -1.90
N GLU A 128 -8.36 -18.25 -2.40
CA GLU A 128 -7.77 -19.31 -3.21
C GLU A 128 -7.74 -20.64 -2.45
N THR A 129 -7.27 -20.64 -1.22
CA THR A 129 -7.17 -21.82 -0.40
C THR A 129 -8.54 -22.44 -0.14
N ARG A 130 -9.56 -21.62 0.09
CA ARG A 130 -10.94 -22.10 0.26
C ARG A 130 -11.48 -22.72 -1.01
N GLN A 131 -11.24 -22.13 -2.16
CA GLN A 131 -11.65 -22.68 -3.45
C GLN A 131 -10.98 -24.03 -3.73
N GLU A 132 -9.70 -24.12 -3.49
CA GLU A 132 -8.96 -25.38 -3.63
C GLU A 132 -9.52 -26.47 -2.71
N ALA A 133 -9.80 -26.13 -1.46
CA ALA A 133 -10.37 -27.05 -0.50
C ALA A 133 -11.77 -27.52 -0.92
N GLU A 134 -12.60 -26.61 -1.44
CA GLU A 134 -13.95 -26.91 -1.91
C GLU A 134 -13.92 -27.86 -3.12
N VAL A 135 -13.07 -27.57 -4.09
CA VAL A 135 -12.88 -28.42 -5.26
C VAL A 135 -12.44 -29.83 -4.84
N LEU A 136 -11.51 -29.93 -3.90
CA LEU A 136 -11.02 -31.21 -3.39
C LEU A 136 -12.13 -31.98 -2.67
N ARG A 137 -12.94 -31.30 -1.85
CA ARG A 137 -14.08 -31.92 -1.17
C ARG A 137 -15.09 -32.48 -2.17
N GLN A 138 -15.42 -31.72 -3.20
CA GLN A 138 -16.33 -32.18 -4.26
C GLN A 138 -15.77 -33.39 -4.98
N TYR A 139 -14.49 -33.41 -5.25
CA TYR A 139 -13.81 -34.54 -5.87
C TYR A 139 -13.88 -35.80 -5.00
N ILE A 140 -13.65 -35.66 -3.71
CA ILE A 140 -13.69 -36.78 -2.76
C ILE A 140 -15.13 -37.27 -2.56
N ALA A 141 -16.12 -36.41 -2.60
CA ALA A 141 -17.53 -36.73 -2.41
C ALA A 141 -18.14 -37.51 -3.57
N THR A 142 -17.52 -37.48 -4.74
CA THR A 142 -17.97 -38.23 -5.91
C THR A 142 -17.22 -39.56 -6.03
#